data_d06eb4711329c1478a6e14e1bfce1646
#
_entry.id   d06eb4711329c1478a6e14e1bfce1646
#
_cell.length_a   1.000
_cell.length_b   1.000
_cell.length_c   1.000
_cell.angle_alpha   90.00
_cell.angle_beta   90.00
_cell.angle_gamma   90.00
#
_symmetry.space_group_name_H-M   'P 1'
#
loop_
_entity.id
_entity.type
_entity.pdbx_description
1 polymer ?
#
loop_
_entity_poly.entity_id
_entity_poly.type
_entity_poly.pdbx_seq_one_letter_code
_entity_poly.pdbx_strand_id
1 'polypeptide(L)'
;MGSMNREIKKISEDIKTNTFKQFYLFYGEEKYMILQMKDQLKRALISEDDTMNYSYFEGKKVDPTEIIELAKTVPFFNDHRFIILDGTGLGKKSDDLFIKGLKEISDTSVLLFIEDTIDKRSKIYKFLSKQGHAACFEPMKNKELSQWIT
;
A
#
# COMPACT_ATOMS: atom_id res chain seq x y z
N MET A 1 -6.92 -6.90 21.35
CA MET A 1 -6.02 -7.92 20.86
C MET A 1 -4.70 -7.39 20.42
N GLY A 2 -3.67 -7.79 21.10
CA GLY A 2 -2.35 -7.27 20.81
C GLY A 2 -1.81 -7.67 19.44
N SER A 3 -2.34 -8.75 18.87
CA SER A 3 -1.84 -9.28 17.62
C SER A 3 -2.22 -8.44 16.41
N MET A 4 -3.34 -7.75 16.49
CA MET A 4 -3.76 -6.90 15.40
C MET A 4 -2.95 -5.61 15.42
N ASN A 5 -2.15 -5.43 14.42
CA ASN A 5 -1.33 -4.26 14.26
C ASN A 5 -2.21 -3.01 14.18
N ARG A 6 -1.80 -1.95 14.86
CA ARG A 6 -2.55 -0.69 14.87
C ARG A 6 -2.76 -0.15 13.46
N GLU A 7 -1.73 -0.26 12.62
CA GLU A 7 -1.82 0.24 11.25
C GLU A 7 -2.80 -0.58 10.41
N ILE A 8 -2.87 -1.89 10.64
CA ILE A 8 -3.83 -2.75 9.94
C ILE A 8 -5.24 -2.34 10.32
N LYS A 9 -5.48 -2.02 11.59
CA LYS A 9 -6.79 -1.55 12.04
C LYS A 9 -7.17 -0.23 11.36
N LYS A 10 -6.21 0.68 11.21
CA LYS A 10 -6.46 1.95 10.54
C LYS A 10 -6.84 1.76 9.08
N ILE A 11 -6.19 0.81 8.41
CA ILE A 11 -6.50 0.50 7.02
C ILE A 11 -7.91 -0.08 6.91
N SER A 12 -8.26 -1.00 7.80
CA SER A 12 -9.62 -1.56 7.85
C SER A 12 -10.65 -0.46 8.08
N GLU A 13 -10.33 0.50 8.92
CA GLU A 13 -11.20 1.63 9.21
C GLU A 13 -11.37 2.51 7.97
N ASP A 14 -10.29 2.78 7.25
CA ASP A 14 -10.34 3.55 6.00
C ASP A 14 -11.29 2.90 5.00
N ILE A 15 -11.20 1.57 4.87
CA ILE A 15 -12.07 0.81 3.97
C ILE A 15 -13.52 0.93 4.41
N LYS A 16 -13.77 0.77 5.70
CA LYS A 16 -15.11 0.78 6.26
C LYS A 16 -15.78 2.15 6.11
N THR A 17 -15.02 3.21 6.31
CA THR A 17 -15.56 4.57 6.23
C THR A 17 -15.44 5.19 4.85
N ASN A 18 -14.86 4.45 3.90
CA ASN A 18 -14.63 4.92 2.54
C ASN A 18 -13.79 6.21 2.50
N THR A 19 -12.78 6.25 3.38
CA THR A 19 -11.88 7.39 3.51
C THR A 19 -10.45 6.90 3.32
N PHE A 20 -9.87 7.13 2.15
CA PHE A 20 -8.60 6.53 1.77
C PHE A 20 -7.44 7.52 1.85
N LYS A 21 -6.27 6.98 2.21
CA LYS A 21 -5.01 7.70 2.10
C LYS A 21 -4.48 7.56 0.68
N GLN A 22 -3.56 8.42 0.31
CA GLN A 22 -2.93 8.30 -1.00
C GLN A 22 -1.90 7.18 -1.06
N PHE A 23 -1.31 6.84 0.06
CA PHE A 23 -0.22 5.86 0.11
C PHE A 23 -0.47 4.80 1.15
N TYR A 24 -0.21 3.55 0.76
CA TYR A 24 -0.23 2.40 1.66
C TYR A 24 1.02 1.58 1.39
N LEU A 25 1.64 1.10 2.45
CA LEU A 25 2.79 0.19 2.36
C LEU A 25 2.48 -1.04 3.19
N PHE A 26 2.41 -2.19 2.53
CA PHE A 26 2.22 -3.49 3.18
C PHE A 26 3.52 -4.25 3.08
N TYR A 27 4.02 -4.74 4.19
CA TYR A 27 5.27 -5.52 4.19
C TYR A 27 5.23 -6.60 5.26
N GLY A 28 6.10 -7.58 5.13
CA GLY A 28 6.19 -8.67 6.09
C GLY A 28 6.04 -10.02 5.42
N GLU A 29 6.02 -11.08 6.25
CA GLU A 29 6.03 -12.45 5.78
C GLU A 29 4.64 -13.06 5.60
N GLU A 30 3.61 -12.46 6.18
CA GLU A 30 2.26 -12.98 6.08
C GLU A 30 1.60 -12.61 4.76
N LYS A 31 1.99 -13.32 3.73
CA LYS A 31 1.55 -13.04 2.37
C LYS A 31 0.04 -13.18 2.18
N TYR A 32 -0.55 -14.14 2.86
CA TYR A 32 -1.99 -14.36 2.74
C TYR A 32 -2.79 -13.17 3.26
N MET A 33 -2.39 -12.62 4.40
CA MET A 33 -3.05 -11.45 4.96
C MET A 33 -2.85 -10.22 4.09
N ILE A 34 -1.66 -10.09 3.51
CA ILE A 34 -1.39 -9.00 2.57
C ILE A 34 -2.33 -9.09 1.37
N LEU A 35 -2.50 -10.30 0.81
CA LEU A 35 -3.41 -10.51 -0.30
C LEU A 35 -4.85 -10.17 0.05
N GLN A 36 -5.29 -10.61 1.23
CA GLN A 36 -6.66 -10.33 1.67
C GLN A 36 -6.90 -8.84 1.82
N MET A 37 -5.98 -8.13 2.46
CA MET A 37 -6.14 -6.70 2.67
C MET A 37 -6.06 -5.94 1.35
N LYS A 38 -5.17 -6.37 0.46
CA LYS A 38 -5.06 -5.79 -0.88
C LYS A 38 -6.39 -5.94 -1.62
N ASP A 39 -7.00 -7.12 -1.56
CA ASP A 39 -8.27 -7.35 -2.26
C ASP A 39 -9.40 -6.52 -1.67
N GLN A 40 -9.43 -6.37 -0.35
CA GLN A 40 -10.43 -5.53 0.29
C GLN A 40 -10.29 -4.08 -0.14
N LEU A 41 -9.06 -3.60 -0.19
CA LEU A 41 -8.77 -2.24 -0.59
C LEU A 41 -9.16 -2.02 -2.05
N LYS A 42 -8.84 -2.98 -2.91
CA LYS A 42 -9.18 -2.90 -4.32
C LYS A 42 -10.69 -2.84 -4.52
N ARG A 43 -11.44 -3.71 -3.85
CA ARG A 43 -12.89 -3.72 -3.97
C ARG A 43 -13.54 -2.43 -3.52
N ALA A 44 -12.94 -1.80 -2.52
CA ALA A 44 -13.46 -0.54 -2.00
C ALA A 44 -13.17 0.64 -2.93
N LEU A 45 -12.04 0.60 -3.61
CA LEU A 45 -11.61 1.71 -4.47
C LEU A 45 -12.08 1.59 -5.92
N ILE A 46 -12.12 0.36 -6.43
CA ILE A 46 -12.33 0.11 -7.87
C ILE A 46 -13.46 -0.91 -8.03
N SER A 47 -14.44 -0.60 -8.88
CA SER A 47 -15.51 -1.55 -9.18
C SER A 47 -14.96 -2.72 -10.01
N GLU A 48 -15.64 -3.86 -9.97
CA GLU A 48 -15.20 -5.07 -10.67
C GLU A 48 -15.04 -4.85 -12.16
N ASP A 49 -15.89 -4.02 -12.74
CA ASP A 49 -15.90 -3.78 -14.18
C ASP A 49 -14.86 -2.75 -14.62
N ASP A 50 -14.23 -2.06 -13.67
CA ASP A 50 -13.34 -0.97 -14.00
C ASP A 50 -11.93 -1.50 -14.27
N THR A 51 -11.55 -1.50 -15.54
CA THR A 51 -10.20 -1.89 -15.95
C THR A 51 -9.33 -0.69 -16.30
N MET A 52 -9.89 0.52 -16.25
CA MET A 52 -9.17 1.72 -16.68
C MET A 52 -8.46 2.44 -15.54
N ASN A 53 -8.99 2.33 -14.33
CA ASN A 53 -8.45 3.07 -13.18
C ASN A 53 -7.66 2.19 -12.23
N TYR A 54 -7.40 0.94 -12.62
CA TYR A 54 -6.64 -0.01 -11.83
C TYR A 54 -5.41 -0.47 -12.61
N SER A 55 -4.26 -0.45 -11.94
CA SER A 55 -3.00 -0.90 -12.54
C SER A 55 -2.22 -1.73 -11.53
N TYR A 56 -1.67 -2.83 -11.98
CA TYR A 56 -0.89 -3.73 -11.15
C TYR A 56 0.48 -3.93 -11.78
N PHE A 57 1.51 -3.54 -11.03
CA PHE A 57 2.90 -3.69 -11.48
C PHE A 57 3.62 -4.63 -10.55
N GLU A 58 4.31 -5.60 -11.11
CA GLU A 58 5.01 -6.60 -10.34
C GLU A 58 6.46 -6.73 -10.80
N GLY A 59 7.37 -6.89 -9.83
CA GLY A 59 8.78 -7.12 -10.15
C GLY A 59 9.59 -5.85 -10.29
N LYS A 60 10.90 -6.03 -10.39
CA LYS A 60 11.86 -4.92 -10.28
C LYS A 60 12.15 -4.20 -11.59
N LYS A 61 11.50 -4.60 -12.67
CA LYS A 61 11.72 -3.96 -13.98
C LYS A 61 10.81 -2.79 -14.24
N VAL A 62 10.06 -2.38 -13.25
CA VAL A 62 9.14 -1.26 -13.36
C VAL A 62 9.91 0.06 -13.45
N ASP A 63 9.47 0.92 -14.35
CA ASP A 63 10.06 2.25 -14.51
C ASP A 63 9.39 3.23 -13.54
N PRO A 64 10.13 3.77 -12.57
CA PRO A 64 9.54 4.72 -11.60
C PRO A 64 8.90 5.94 -12.25
N THR A 65 9.48 6.43 -13.34
CA THR A 65 8.93 7.59 -14.06
C THR A 65 7.56 7.29 -14.61
N GLU A 66 7.38 6.09 -15.16
CA GLU A 66 6.10 5.66 -15.71
C GLU A 66 5.03 5.61 -14.63
N ILE A 67 5.39 5.13 -13.44
CA ILE A 67 4.47 5.09 -12.31
C ILE A 67 4.02 6.50 -11.93
N ILE A 68 4.97 7.42 -11.85
CA ILE A 68 4.67 8.81 -11.48
C ILE A 68 3.75 9.46 -12.52
N GLU A 69 4.05 9.25 -13.81
CA GLU A 69 3.23 9.82 -14.87
C GLU A 69 1.80 9.29 -14.83
N LEU A 70 1.66 7.99 -14.60
CA LEU A 70 0.33 7.39 -14.46
C LEU A 70 -0.40 7.97 -13.25
N ALA A 71 0.28 8.11 -12.13
CA ALA A 71 -0.32 8.58 -10.89
C ALA A 71 -0.71 10.06 -10.94
N LYS A 72 -0.16 10.82 -11.88
CA LYS A 72 -0.53 12.23 -12.07
C LYS A 72 -1.85 12.38 -12.80
N THR A 73 -2.31 11.31 -13.46
CA THR A 73 -3.56 11.40 -14.25
C THR A 73 -4.76 11.24 -13.33
N VAL A 74 -5.84 11.95 -13.68
CA VAL A 74 -7.09 11.82 -12.92
C VAL A 74 -7.82 10.55 -13.35
N PRO A 75 -8.65 9.98 -12.47
CA PRO A 75 -9.40 8.76 -12.81
C PRO A 75 -10.43 9.03 -13.90
N PHE A 76 -10.78 7.97 -14.62
CA PHE A 76 -11.74 8.02 -15.69
C PHE A 76 -13.07 7.44 -15.19
N PHE A 77 -14.05 8.30 -14.97
CA PHE A 77 -15.39 7.90 -14.48
C PHE A 77 -15.35 7.15 -13.14
N ASN A 78 -14.42 7.54 -12.25
CA ASN A 78 -14.30 6.94 -10.94
C ASN A 78 -13.72 7.99 -9.99
N ASP A 79 -13.88 7.78 -8.69
CA ASP A 79 -13.36 8.72 -7.69
C ASP A 79 -11.86 8.54 -7.47
N HIS A 80 -11.33 7.37 -7.75
CA HIS A 80 -9.94 7.04 -7.48
C HIS A 80 -9.29 6.25 -8.59
N ARG A 81 -7.97 6.44 -8.73
CA ARG A 81 -7.11 5.57 -9.50
C ARG A 81 -6.31 4.75 -8.50
N PHE A 82 -6.26 3.43 -8.69
CA PHE A 82 -5.55 2.55 -7.76
C PHE A 82 -4.39 1.87 -8.47
N ILE A 83 -3.18 2.07 -7.94
CA ILE A 83 -1.95 1.51 -8.51
C ILE A 83 -1.29 0.65 -7.46
N ILE A 84 -1.06 -0.63 -7.79
CA ILE A 84 -0.36 -1.56 -6.90
C ILE A 84 1.05 -1.79 -7.44
N LEU A 85 2.03 -1.67 -6.55
CA LEU A 85 3.44 -1.88 -6.85
C LEU A 85 3.93 -3.04 -5.99
N ASP A 86 3.87 -4.25 -6.55
CA ASP A 86 4.10 -5.49 -5.82
C ASP A 86 5.52 -6.02 -6.04
N GLY A 87 6.33 -5.96 -5.01
CA GLY A 87 7.70 -6.46 -5.08
C GLY A 87 8.59 -5.69 -6.04
N THR A 88 8.26 -4.44 -6.30
CA THR A 88 9.03 -3.61 -7.25
C THR A 88 10.32 -3.08 -6.64
N GLY A 89 10.41 -3.09 -5.32
CA GLY A 89 11.53 -2.50 -4.60
C GLY A 89 11.38 -1.01 -4.35
N LEU A 90 10.38 -0.37 -4.95
CA LEU A 90 10.18 1.07 -4.80
C LEU A 90 9.76 1.48 -3.39
N GLY A 91 9.11 0.58 -2.66
CA GLY A 91 8.73 0.83 -1.27
C GLY A 91 9.84 0.55 -0.28
N LYS A 92 10.93 -0.09 -0.73
CA LYS A 92 12.06 -0.49 0.10
C LYS A 92 13.23 0.46 -0.09
N LYS A 93 13.47 0.84 -1.32
CA LYS A 93 14.57 1.75 -1.67
C LYS A 93 14.23 2.48 -2.96
N SER A 94 14.19 3.80 -2.87
CA SER A 94 13.94 4.62 -4.05
C SER A 94 14.73 5.92 -3.91
N ASP A 95 14.96 6.58 -5.02
CA ASP A 95 15.75 7.81 -5.01
C ASP A 95 14.89 9.02 -4.69
N ASP A 96 15.55 10.15 -4.51
CA ASP A 96 14.89 11.40 -4.15
C ASP A 96 13.97 11.90 -5.27
N LEU A 97 14.28 11.60 -6.52
CA LEU A 97 13.43 11.98 -7.64
C LEU A 97 12.08 11.30 -7.60
N PHE A 98 12.08 10.00 -7.25
CA PHE A 98 10.83 9.26 -7.13
C PHE A 98 9.97 9.82 -6.00
N ILE A 99 10.58 10.08 -4.85
CA ILE A 99 9.86 10.65 -3.70
C ILE A 99 9.29 12.03 -4.06
N LYS A 100 10.09 12.85 -4.75
CA LYS A 100 9.62 14.15 -5.21
C LYS A 100 8.42 14.00 -6.14
N GLY A 101 8.48 13.03 -7.05
CA GLY A 101 7.37 12.74 -7.96
C GLY A 101 6.11 12.33 -7.23
N LEU A 102 6.26 11.52 -6.18
CA LEU A 102 5.10 11.10 -5.37
C LEU A 102 4.38 12.28 -4.72
N LYS A 103 5.10 13.33 -4.41
CA LYS A 103 4.50 14.54 -3.84
C LYS A 103 3.68 15.33 -4.85
N GLU A 104 3.85 15.04 -6.14
CA GLU A 104 3.22 15.77 -7.23
C GLU A 104 2.08 15.00 -7.92
N ILE A 105 1.76 13.80 -7.45
CA ILE A 105 0.70 13.01 -8.08
C ILE A 105 -0.67 13.57 -7.75
N SER A 106 -1.67 13.14 -8.51
CA SER A 106 -3.06 13.54 -8.28
C SER A 106 -3.52 13.08 -6.89
N ASP A 107 -4.28 13.91 -6.19
CA ASP A 107 -4.81 13.55 -4.87
C ASP A 107 -5.87 12.45 -4.96
N THR A 108 -6.33 12.12 -6.17
CA THR A 108 -7.27 11.02 -6.41
C THR A 108 -6.56 9.70 -6.66
N SER A 109 -5.24 9.69 -6.76
CA SER A 109 -4.47 8.46 -6.95
C SER A 109 -4.11 7.83 -5.62
N VAL A 110 -4.34 6.51 -5.52
CA VAL A 110 -3.98 5.72 -4.34
C VAL A 110 -2.95 4.70 -4.77
N LEU A 111 -1.79 4.72 -4.13
CA LEU A 111 -0.69 3.79 -4.44
C LEU A 111 -0.49 2.84 -3.27
N LEU A 112 -0.45 1.55 -3.59
CA LEU A 112 -0.16 0.51 -2.62
C LEU A 112 1.18 -0.13 -2.97
N PHE A 113 2.13 -0.02 -2.04
CA PHE A 113 3.45 -0.65 -2.16
C PHE A 113 3.44 -1.93 -1.35
N ILE A 114 3.83 -3.03 -1.96
CA ILE A 114 3.95 -4.33 -1.28
C ILE A 114 5.40 -4.78 -1.35
N GLU A 115 6.01 -4.99 -0.19
CA GLU A 115 7.41 -5.41 -0.09
C GLU A 115 7.53 -6.52 0.94
N ASP A 116 8.52 -7.39 0.78
CA ASP A 116 8.77 -8.45 1.76
C ASP A 116 9.46 -7.88 3.01
N THR A 117 10.42 -6.99 2.82
CA THR A 117 11.12 -6.32 3.90
C THR A 117 11.26 -4.84 3.58
N ILE A 118 11.49 -4.03 4.60
CA ILE A 118 11.72 -2.60 4.41
C ILE A 118 12.80 -2.13 5.39
N ASP A 119 13.35 -0.96 5.12
CA ASP A 119 14.25 -0.28 6.03
C ASP A 119 13.52 0.93 6.60
N LYS A 120 13.21 0.88 7.88
CA LYS A 120 12.45 1.95 8.55
C LYS A 120 13.20 3.26 8.61
N ARG A 121 14.51 3.24 8.33
CA ARG A 121 15.33 4.45 8.30
C ARG A 121 15.32 5.10 6.92
N SER A 122 14.80 4.43 5.92
CA SER A 122 14.80 4.94 4.55
C SER A 122 13.86 6.14 4.40
N LYS A 123 14.20 7.01 3.47
CA LYS A 123 13.36 8.17 3.17
C LYS A 123 12.00 7.76 2.65
N ILE A 124 11.96 6.70 1.83
CA ILE A 124 10.68 6.25 1.26
C ILE A 124 9.76 5.71 2.36
N TYR A 125 10.28 4.93 3.30
CA TYR A 125 9.46 4.42 4.40
C TYR A 125 8.89 5.59 5.22
N LYS A 126 9.73 6.55 5.55
CA LYS A 126 9.30 7.71 6.34
C LYS A 126 8.24 8.52 5.60
N PHE A 127 8.41 8.68 4.30
CA PHE A 127 7.43 9.38 3.48
C PHE A 127 6.09 8.64 3.46
N LEU A 128 6.12 7.35 3.16
CA LEU A 128 4.89 6.56 3.05
C LEU A 128 4.16 6.44 4.38
N SER A 129 4.88 6.28 5.48
CA SER A 129 4.25 6.16 6.79
C SER A 129 3.69 7.48 7.28
N LYS A 130 4.30 8.59 6.90
CA LYS A 130 3.82 9.92 7.28
C LYS A 130 2.60 10.34 6.45
N GLN A 131 2.63 10.05 5.15
CA GLN A 131 1.57 10.47 4.24
C GLN A 131 0.42 9.48 4.12
N GLY A 132 0.61 8.27 4.64
CA GLY A 132 -0.40 7.23 4.55
C GLY A 132 -0.24 6.24 5.70
N HIS A 133 -0.35 4.95 5.37
CA HIS A 133 -0.19 3.89 6.37
C HIS A 133 0.87 2.89 5.92
N ALA A 134 1.79 2.55 6.83
CA ALA A 134 2.76 1.49 6.62
C ALA A 134 2.44 0.39 7.63
N ALA A 135 2.02 -0.77 7.15
CA ALA A 135 1.57 -1.87 7.99
C ALA A 135 2.45 -3.11 7.82
N CYS A 136 2.85 -3.67 8.94
CA CYS A 136 3.66 -4.88 8.99
C CYS A 136 2.75 -6.09 9.16
N PHE A 137 2.88 -7.06 8.25
CA PHE A 137 2.09 -8.30 8.30
C PHE A 137 3.05 -9.45 8.62
N GLU A 138 3.10 -9.82 9.88
CA GLU A 138 3.99 -10.87 10.36
C GLU A 138 3.22 -11.99 11.05
N PRO A 139 3.77 -13.21 11.01
CA PRO A 139 3.16 -14.30 11.76
C PRO A 139 3.14 -13.97 13.25
N MET A 140 2.13 -14.48 13.93
CA MET A 140 2.02 -14.30 15.37
C MET A 140 3.16 -15.00 16.08
N LYS A 141 3.80 -14.32 17.02
CA LYS A 141 4.88 -14.91 17.80
C LYS A 141 4.32 -15.89 18.82
N ASN A 142 5.14 -16.87 19.23
CA ASN A 142 4.71 -17.86 20.20
C ASN A 142 4.13 -17.26 21.47
N LYS A 143 4.73 -16.19 21.93
CA LYS A 143 4.25 -15.49 23.12
C LYS A 143 2.82 -14.98 22.94
N GLU A 144 2.55 -14.43 21.78
CA GLU A 144 1.23 -13.91 21.46
C GLU A 144 0.21 -15.04 21.31
N LEU A 145 0.64 -16.14 20.72
CA LEU A 145 -0.21 -17.32 20.59
C LEU A 145 -0.59 -17.87 21.96
N SER A 146 0.35 -17.89 22.88
CA SER A 146 0.08 -18.36 24.24
C SER A 146 -0.99 -17.50 24.91
N GLN A 147 -0.89 -16.21 24.74
CA GLN A 147 -1.88 -15.28 25.29
C GLN A 147 -3.26 -15.50 24.70
N TRP A 148 -3.30 -15.88 23.45
CA TRP A 148 -4.57 -16.14 22.78
C TRP A 148 -5.24 -17.41 23.26
N ILE A 149 -4.44 -18.42 23.49
CA ILE A 149 -4.93 -19.72 23.92
C ILE A 149 -5.42 -19.68 25.36
N THR A 150 -4.74 -18.90 26.18
CA THR A 150 -5.15 -18.76 27.58
C THR A 150 -6.23 -17.71 27.71
#